data_822996c17d6cdcb27f073c3fff35eb9a
#
_entry.id   822996c17d6cdcb27f073c3fff35eb9a
#
_cell.length_a   1.000
_cell.length_b   1.000
_cell.length_c   1.000
_cell.angle_alpha   90.00
_cell.angle_beta   90.00
_cell.angle_gamma   90.00
#
_symmetry.space_group_name_H-M   'P 1'
#
loop_
_entity.id
_entity.type
_entity.pdbx_description
1 polymer ?
#
loop_
_entity_poly.entity_id
_entity_poly.type
_entity_poly.pdbx_seq_one_letter_code
_entity_poly.pdbx_strand_id
1 'polypeptide(L)'
;MMFTTLELHRQKLVLIFGLAIAGLVANWLMGEPKNLSDIDWLDVIGEGGTAMALAVWMVLILGSRPAGRVTDLLTLGLGFLFLAMWQDSLDEFIRIPAEQVWDQWLESAAMPFGIGLLTYGLVHWHREQLAINRQLQKRERVFREHRLIDPLTQVGQAGYLQQQLVELLQGHETPSHNDQPVALIMADVDRFGDFNRRYGHREGDRLLVELLELLMLNLREDDLICRYAADRFAIVLPNTDQQKARQLAQELQRAVSAFAYKHKHSGESLYQCLSTGAASATGASAEQLIQAANQALEQGRMPASWTSESRI
;
A
#
# COMPACT_ATOMS: atom_id res chain seq x y z
N MET A 1 -5.21 -7.23 21.81
CA MET A 1 -5.92 -6.24 20.98
C MET A 1 -7.45 -6.37 21.10
N MET A 2 -8.06 -7.55 20.95
CA MET A 2 -9.52 -7.73 21.12
C MET A 2 -10.05 -7.39 22.53
N PHE A 3 -9.31 -7.71 23.58
CA PHE A 3 -9.71 -7.41 24.98
C PHE A 3 -9.66 -5.91 25.32
N THR A 4 -8.72 -5.16 24.74
CA THR A 4 -8.60 -3.70 24.96
C THR A 4 -9.72 -2.92 24.27
N THR A 5 -10.23 -3.40 23.12
CA THR A 5 -11.40 -2.80 22.44
C THR A 5 -12.71 -3.12 23.16
N LEU A 6 -12.87 -4.32 23.71
CA LEU A 6 -14.04 -4.70 24.50
C LEU A 6 -14.19 -3.87 25.80
N GLU A 7 -13.08 -3.52 26.45
CA GLU A 7 -13.12 -2.62 27.62
C GLU A 7 -13.71 -1.25 27.30
N LEU A 8 -13.45 -0.73 26.10
CA LEU A 8 -14.01 0.54 25.62
C LEU A 8 -15.56 0.51 25.53
N HIS A 9 -16.11 -0.68 25.32
CA HIS A 9 -17.55 -0.91 25.13
C HIS A 9 -18.24 -1.57 26.31
N ARG A 10 -17.54 -1.73 27.42
CA ARG A 10 -18.03 -2.42 28.63
C ARG A 10 -19.41 -1.94 29.11
N GLN A 11 -19.64 -0.62 29.08
CA GLN A 11 -20.92 -0.04 29.50
C GLN A 11 -22.10 -0.50 28.65
N LYS A 12 -21.91 -0.64 27.33
CA LYS A 12 -22.95 -1.10 26.40
C LYS A 12 -23.30 -2.57 26.63
N LEU A 13 -22.27 -3.40 26.80
CA LEU A 13 -22.48 -4.82 27.13
C LEU A 13 -23.21 -4.99 28.47
N VAL A 14 -22.77 -4.27 29.52
CA VAL A 14 -23.41 -4.29 30.83
C VAL A 14 -24.87 -3.85 30.74
N LEU A 15 -25.18 -2.84 29.93
CA LEU A 15 -26.55 -2.37 29.74
C LEU A 15 -27.43 -3.45 29.08
N ILE A 16 -26.99 -4.01 27.94
CA ILE A 16 -27.78 -4.97 27.14
C ILE A 16 -27.96 -6.28 27.92
N PHE A 17 -26.89 -6.85 28.46
CA PHE A 17 -26.99 -8.08 29.26
C PHE A 17 -27.69 -7.85 30.60
N GLY A 18 -27.56 -6.66 31.19
CA GLY A 18 -28.33 -6.26 32.37
C GLY A 18 -29.84 -6.21 32.10
N LEU A 19 -30.24 -5.69 30.92
CA LEU A 19 -31.64 -5.70 30.48
C LEU A 19 -32.13 -7.14 30.22
N ALA A 20 -31.32 -8.02 29.65
CA ALA A 20 -31.65 -9.42 29.45
C ALA A 20 -31.88 -10.16 30.79
N ILE A 21 -31.01 -9.91 31.78
CA ILE A 21 -31.17 -10.44 33.14
C ILE A 21 -32.42 -9.87 33.82
N ALA A 22 -32.68 -8.56 33.66
CA ALA A 22 -33.89 -7.93 34.22
C ALA A 22 -35.14 -8.53 33.58
N GLY A 23 -35.18 -8.80 32.28
CA GLY A 23 -36.25 -9.50 31.59
C GLY A 23 -36.48 -10.91 32.17
N LEU A 24 -35.40 -11.70 32.36
CA LEU A 24 -35.48 -13.02 32.98
C LEU A 24 -36.07 -12.96 34.37
N VAL A 25 -35.63 -12.01 35.22
CA VAL A 25 -36.14 -11.84 36.58
C VAL A 25 -37.61 -11.42 36.56
N ALA A 26 -38.00 -10.52 35.65
CA ALA A 26 -39.40 -10.09 35.51
C ALA A 26 -40.30 -11.26 35.09
N ASN A 27 -39.89 -12.07 34.10
CA ASN A 27 -40.62 -13.27 33.70
C ASN A 27 -40.78 -14.28 34.86
N TRP A 28 -39.68 -14.49 35.62
CA TRP A 28 -39.71 -15.41 36.77
C TRP A 28 -40.63 -14.96 37.90
N LEU A 29 -40.73 -13.64 38.13
CA LEU A 29 -41.57 -13.09 39.22
C LEU A 29 -43.03 -12.97 38.83
N MET A 30 -43.38 -12.80 37.57
CA MET A 30 -44.71 -12.51 37.07
C MET A 30 -45.38 -13.67 36.35
N GLY A 31 -44.61 -14.66 35.91
CA GLY A 31 -45.07 -15.77 35.09
C GLY A 31 -45.16 -17.08 35.87
N GLU A 32 -45.85 -18.05 35.30
CA GLU A 32 -45.94 -19.42 35.76
C GLU A 32 -45.07 -20.35 34.90
N PRO A 33 -44.24 -21.23 35.50
CA PRO A 33 -43.41 -22.15 34.69
C PRO A 33 -44.30 -23.13 33.91
N LYS A 34 -43.98 -23.32 32.61
CA LYS A 34 -44.66 -24.32 31.77
C LYS A 34 -44.23 -25.74 32.18
N ASN A 35 -45.14 -26.74 32.01
CA ASN A 35 -44.74 -28.13 32.15
C ASN A 35 -43.80 -28.54 31.01
N LEU A 36 -42.93 -29.52 31.27
CA LEU A 36 -41.97 -30.03 30.26
C LEU A 36 -42.63 -30.56 28.98
N SER A 37 -43.90 -31.00 29.08
CA SER A 37 -44.72 -31.46 27.93
C SER A 37 -45.24 -30.32 27.07
N ASP A 38 -45.28 -29.10 27.58
CA ASP A 38 -45.85 -27.92 26.94
C ASP A 38 -44.77 -27.05 26.27
N ILE A 39 -43.50 -27.44 26.42
CA ILE A 39 -42.34 -26.74 25.85
C ILE A 39 -42.12 -27.20 24.40
N ASP A 40 -42.12 -26.25 23.45
CA ASP A 40 -41.68 -26.54 22.08
C ASP A 40 -40.16 -26.42 21.96
N TRP A 41 -39.50 -27.57 21.97
CA TRP A 41 -38.05 -27.62 21.90
C TRP A 41 -37.49 -27.12 20.54
N LEU A 42 -38.31 -27.11 19.49
CA LEU A 42 -37.87 -26.58 18.18
C LEU A 42 -37.78 -25.07 18.25
N ASP A 43 -38.73 -24.41 18.88
CA ASP A 43 -38.76 -22.96 19.08
C ASP A 43 -37.65 -22.53 20.07
N VAL A 44 -37.46 -23.27 21.17
CA VAL A 44 -36.30 -23.03 22.08
C VAL A 44 -34.95 -23.05 21.34
N ILE A 45 -34.74 -24.01 20.43
CA ILE A 45 -33.50 -24.09 19.66
C ILE A 45 -33.43 -22.96 18.63
N GLY A 46 -34.52 -22.62 17.97
CA GLY A 46 -34.60 -21.56 16.96
C GLY A 46 -34.37 -20.17 17.57
N GLU A 47 -35.14 -19.80 18.55
CA GLU A 47 -35.11 -18.48 19.19
C GLU A 47 -33.91 -18.30 20.09
N GLY A 48 -33.67 -19.26 20.99
CA GLY A 48 -32.49 -19.25 21.88
C GLY A 48 -31.18 -19.34 21.12
N GLY A 49 -31.11 -20.16 20.04
CA GLY A 49 -29.97 -20.24 19.13
C GLY A 49 -29.73 -18.91 18.40
N THR A 50 -30.80 -18.26 17.97
CA THR A 50 -30.72 -16.92 17.31
C THR A 50 -30.26 -15.86 18.29
N ALA A 51 -30.80 -15.83 19.51
CA ALA A 51 -30.36 -14.92 20.58
C ALA A 51 -28.86 -15.09 20.86
N MET A 52 -28.38 -16.33 20.99
CA MET A 52 -26.95 -16.62 21.19
C MET A 52 -26.08 -16.13 20.01
N ALA A 53 -26.52 -16.37 18.79
CA ALA A 53 -25.79 -15.89 17.58
C ALA A 53 -25.69 -14.36 17.55
N LEU A 54 -26.77 -13.65 17.88
CA LEU A 54 -26.80 -12.19 17.96
C LEU A 54 -25.87 -11.65 19.06
N ALA A 55 -25.82 -12.32 20.23
CA ALA A 55 -24.88 -11.99 21.29
C ALA A 55 -23.42 -12.16 20.84
N VAL A 56 -23.11 -13.27 20.18
CA VAL A 56 -21.77 -13.51 19.62
C VAL A 56 -21.39 -12.45 18.57
N TRP A 57 -22.29 -12.12 17.64
CA TRP A 57 -22.05 -11.08 16.64
C TRP A 57 -21.81 -9.72 17.28
N MET A 58 -22.55 -9.36 18.29
CA MET A 58 -22.38 -8.12 19.06
C MET A 58 -20.98 -8.06 19.69
N VAL A 59 -20.52 -9.14 20.33
CA VAL A 59 -19.18 -9.22 20.93
C VAL A 59 -18.09 -9.13 19.85
N LEU A 60 -18.24 -9.79 18.72
CA LEU A 60 -17.29 -9.73 17.59
C LEU A 60 -17.19 -8.31 17.00
N ILE A 61 -18.33 -7.63 16.80
CA ILE A 61 -18.35 -6.24 16.29
C ILE A 61 -17.67 -5.32 17.30
N LEU A 62 -18.00 -5.38 18.57
CA LEU A 62 -17.39 -4.55 19.60
C LEU A 62 -15.91 -4.85 19.83
N GLY A 63 -15.49 -6.11 19.63
CA GLY A 63 -14.08 -6.52 19.71
C GLY A 63 -13.22 -6.07 18.53
N SER A 64 -13.83 -5.79 17.37
CA SER A 64 -13.12 -5.47 16.13
C SER A 64 -13.17 -3.98 15.75
N ARG A 65 -14.07 -3.19 16.34
CA ARG A 65 -14.32 -1.79 15.95
C ARG A 65 -14.01 -0.79 17.06
N PRO A 66 -13.47 0.40 16.68
CA PRO A 66 -13.33 1.50 17.62
C PRO A 66 -14.70 2.06 18.04
N ALA A 67 -14.74 2.84 19.11
CA ALA A 67 -15.92 3.56 19.52
C ALA A 67 -16.30 4.61 18.45
N GLY A 68 -17.60 4.69 18.13
CA GLY A 68 -18.12 5.64 17.16
C GLY A 68 -19.58 5.39 16.81
N ARG A 69 -20.21 6.35 16.13
CA ARG A 69 -21.65 6.31 15.79
C ARG A 69 -22.09 5.04 15.06
N VAL A 70 -21.27 4.55 14.14
CA VAL A 70 -21.59 3.32 13.39
C VAL A 70 -21.58 2.11 14.31
N THR A 71 -20.57 2.01 15.20
CA THR A 71 -20.49 0.94 16.20
C THR A 71 -21.67 1.00 17.16
N ASP A 72 -22.10 2.20 17.56
CA ASP A 72 -23.27 2.41 18.44
C ASP A 72 -24.56 1.93 17.79
N LEU A 73 -24.79 2.33 16.51
CA LEU A 73 -25.97 1.91 15.74
C LEU A 73 -26.04 0.39 15.55
N LEU A 74 -24.92 -0.23 15.17
CA LEU A 74 -24.86 -1.68 15.00
C LEU A 74 -25.11 -2.42 16.32
N THR A 75 -24.50 -1.93 17.41
CA THR A 75 -24.67 -2.54 18.73
C THR A 75 -26.11 -2.39 19.24
N LEU A 76 -26.72 -1.21 19.07
CA LEU A 76 -28.10 -0.98 19.43
C LEU A 76 -29.06 -1.86 18.60
N GLY A 77 -28.87 -1.92 17.29
CA GLY A 77 -29.67 -2.77 16.41
C GLY A 77 -29.60 -4.24 16.80
N LEU A 78 -28.40 -4.78 17.00
CA LEU A 78 -28.19 -6.16 17.46
C LEU A 78 -28.73 -6.36 18.90
N GLY A 79 -28.60 -5.37 19.77
CA GLY A 79 -29.11 -5.41 21.13
C GLY A 79 -30.62 -5.53 21.17
N PHE A 80 -31.35 -4.76 20.36
CA PHE A 80 -32.81 -4.87 20.24
C PHE A 80 -33.25 -6.23 19.71
N LEU A 81 -32.55 -6.73 18.65
CA LEU A 81 -32.84 -8.06 18.10
C LEU A 81 -32.56 -9.18 19.14
N PHE A 82 -31.44 -9.06 19.86
CA PHE A 82 -31.07 -9.99 20.91
C PHE A 82 -32.11 -10.02 22.02
N LEU A 83 -32.55 -8.85 22.51
CA LEU A 83 -33.54 -8.76 23.58
C LEU A 83 -34.89 -9.30 23.14
N ALA A 84 -35.31 -9.09 21.89
CA ALA A 84 -36.55 -9.68 21.36
C ALA A 84 -36.44 -11.21 21.32
N MET A 85 -35.42 -11.78 20.68
CA MET A 85 -35.26 -13.24 20.62
C MET A 85 -35.02 -13.88 22.00
N TRP A 86 -34.40 -13.15 22.92
CA TRP A 86 -34.24 -13.57 24.30
C TRP A 86 -35.59 -13.67 25.02
N GLN A 87 -36.46 -12.66 24.82
CA GLN A 87 -37.81 -12.66 25.42
C GLN A 87 -38.65 -13.80 24.85
N ASP A 88 -38.68 -13.97 23.51
CA ASP A 88 -39.40 -15.05 22.84
C ASP A 88 -38.93 -16.42 23.39
N SER A 89 -37.64 -16.63 23.54
CA SER A 89 -37.10 -17.87 24.13
C SER A 89 -37.48 -18.08 25.60
N LEU A 90 -37.70 -17.00 26.39
CA LEU A 90 -38.17 -17.11 27.78
C LEU A 90 -39.63 -17.50 27.84
N ASP A 91 -40.46 -17.05 26.89
CA ASP A 91 -41.87 -17.37 26.82
C ASP A 91 -42.14 -18.87 26.58
N GLU A 92 -41.14 -19.59 25.99
CA GLU A 92 -41.21 -21.04 25.86
C GLU A 92 -41.14 -21.76 27.24
N PHE A 93 -40.49 -21.16 28.25
CA PHE A 93 -40.34 -21.76 29.57
C PHE A 93 -41.32 -21.21 30.59
N ILE A 94 -41.80 -19.96 30.43
CA ILE A 94 -42.59 -19.24 31.43
C ILE A 94 -43.81 -18.65 30.73
N ARG A 95 -45.02 -19.03 31.19
CA ARG A 95 -46.27 -18.47 30.68
C ARG A 95 -46.56 -17.16 31.40
N ILE A 96 -46.62 -16.05 30.64
CA ILE A 96 -47.00 -14.75 31.18
C ILE A 96 -48.53 -14.60 31.08
N PRO A 97 -49.22 -14.08 32.10
CA PRO A 97 -50.66 -13.79 32.04
C PRO A 97 -50.98 -12.75 30.96
N ALA A 98 -52.03 -13.02 30.14
CA ALA A 98 -52.39 -12.20 28.98
C ALA A 98 -52.80 -10.74 29.30
N GLU A 99 -52.88 -10.36 30.54
CA GLU A 99 -53.19 -8.99 30.97
C GLU A 99 -51.98 -8.04 30.90
N GLN A 100 -50.78 -8.54 30.63
CA GLN A 100 -49.54 -7.74 30.62
C GLN A 100 -49.18 -7.25 29.23
N VAL A 101 -49.53 -5.99 28.94
CA VAL A 101 -49.36 -5.34 27.64
C VAL A 101 -47.88 -5.11 27.27
N TRP A 102 -46.95 -5.06 28.23
CA TRP A 102 -45.54 -4.75 27.97
C TRP A 102 -44.82 -5.83 27.15
N ASP A 103 -45.21 -7.07 27.29
CA ASP A 103 -44.69 -8.23 26.62
C ASP A 103 -44.92 -8.12 25.08
N GLN A 104 -46.18 -7.88 24.69
CA GLN A 104 -46.55 -7.67 23.28
C GLN A 104 -45.83 -6.49 22.61
N TRP A 105 -45.53 -5.43 23.39
CA TRP A 105 -44.79 -4.29 22.88
C TRP A 105 -43.31 -4.60 22.66
N LEU A 106 -42.67 -5.35 23.54
CA LEU A 106 -41.28 -5.79 23.39
C LEU A 106 -41.10 -6.72 22.17
N GLU A 107 -42.01 -7.67 22.01
CA GLU A 107 -42.04 -8.61 20.91
C GLU A 107 -42.30 -7.90 19.55
N SER A 108 -43.40 -7.14 19.48
CA SER A 108 -43.83 -6.54 18.19
C SER A 108 -43.02 -5.33 17.72
N ALA A 109 -42.49 -4.51 18.65
CA ALA A 109 -41.79 -3.27 18.29
C ALA A 109 -40.26 -3.41 18.26
N ALA A 110 -39.67 -4.25 19.11
CA ALA A 110 -38.21 -4.34 19.22
C ALA A 110 -37.56 -4.90 17.94
N MET A 111 -38.20 -5.88 17.31
CA MET A 111 -37.66 -6.52 16.09
C MET A 111 -37.59 -5.57 14.89
N PRO A 112 -38.68 -4.92 14.44
CA PRO A 112 -38.64 -3.95 13.35
C PRO A 112 -37.70 -2.79 13.63
N PHE A 113 -37.68 -2.28 14.87
CA PHE A 113 -36.79 -1.21 15.27
C PHE A 113 -35.32 -1.62 15.25
N GLY A 114 -35.04 -2.82 15.77
CA GLY A 114 -33.67 -3.41 15.71
C GLY A 114 -33.16 -3.61 14.28
N ILE A 115 -34.02 -4.16 13.41
CA ILE A 115 -33.69 -4.32 11.96
C ILE A 115 -33.44 -2.97 11.31
N GLY A 116 -34.29 -1.96 11.58
CA GLY A 116 -34.12 -0.60 11.04
C GLY A 116 -32.78 0.03 11.46
N LEU A 117 -32.45 -0.03 12.75
CA LEU A 117 -31.17 0.48 13.28
C LEU A 117 -29.97 -0.27 12.71
N LEU A 118 -30.06 -1.60 12.64
CA LEU A 118 -28.99 -2.43 12.08
C LEU A 118 -28.76 -2.12 10.60
N THR A 119 -29.85 -2.01 9.82
CA THR A 119 -29.78 -1.65 8.40
C THR A 119 -29.14 -0.27 8.21
N TYR A 120 -29.57 0.71 8.99
CA TYR A 120 -28.99 2.06 8.94
C TYR A 120 -27.52 2.06 9.33
N GLY A 121 -27.15 1.31 10.37
CA GLY A 121 -25.77 1.12 10.78
C GLY A 121 -24.90 0.45 9.71
N LEU A 122 -25.42 -0.59 9.03
CA LEU A 122 -24.74 -1.28 7.93
C LEU A 122 -24.50 -0.37 6.71
N VAL A 123 -25.50 0.46 6.35
CA VAL A 123 -25.34 1.43 5.26
C VAL A 123 -24.22 2.44 5.57
N HIS A 124 -24.18 2.93 6.81
CA HIS A 124 -23.12 3.85 7.24
C HIS A 124 -21.75 3.16 7.30
N TRP A 125 -21.67 1.93 7.79
CA TRP A 125 -20.47 1.13 7.75
C TRP A 125 -19.95 0.92 6.33
N HIS A 126 -20.83 0.56 5.40
CA HIS A 126 -20.45 0.39 4.00
C HIS A 126 -19.85 1.68 3.40
N ARG A 127 -20.47 2.82 3.66
CA ARG A 127 -19.95 4.14 3.23
C ARG A 127 -18.59 4.46 3.84
N GLU A 128 -18.39 4.14 5.12
CA GLU A 128 -17.12 4.31 5.82
C GLU A 128 -16.02 3.44 5.18
N GLN A 129 -16.31 2.17 4.87
CA GLN A 129 -15.38 1.26 4.20
C GLN A 129 -15.00 1.76 2.79
N LEU A 130 -15.95 2.24 2.02
CA LEU A 130 -15.66 2.83 0.70
C LEU A 130 -14.76 4.07 0.81
N ALA A 131 -14.95 4.92 1.83
CA ALA A 131 -14.13 6.10 2.06
C ALA A 131 -12.68 5.72 2.43
N ILE A 132 -12.52 4.73 3.33
CA ILE A 132 -11.20 4.20 3.73
C ILE A 132 -10.47 3.60 2.52
N ASN A 133 -11.15 2.76 1.73
CA ASN A 133 -10.57 2.14 0.54
C ASN A 133 -10.12 3.19 -0.49
N ARG A 134 -10.92 4.24 -0.71
CA ARG A 134 -10.53 5.36 -1.60
C ARG A 134 -9.30 6.11 -1.08
N GLN A 135 -9.18 6.32 0.23
CA GLN A 135 -8.00 6.95 0.83
C GLN A 135 -6.75 6.07 0.70
N LEU A 136 -6.89 4.75 0.91
CA LEU A 136 -5.78 3.80 0.73
C LEU A 136 -5.30 3.79 -0.73
N GLN A 137 -6.22 3.74 -1.70
CA GLN A 137 -5.88 3.79 -3.13
C GLN A 137 -5.18 5.11 -3.51
N LYS A 138 -5.66 6.26 -2.97
CA LYS A 138 -4.99 7.55 -3.20
C LYS A 138 -3.58 7.56 -2.61
N ARG A 139 -3.39 7.06 -1.39
CA ARG A 139 -2.07 6.96 -0.76
C ARG A 139 -1.14 6.03 -1.54
N GLU A 140 -1.64 4.90 -2.01
CA GLU A 140 -0.87 3.95 -2.82
C GLU A 140 -0.46 4.57 -4.17
N ARG A 141 -1.36 5.35 -4.81
CA ARG A 141 -1.05 6.07 -6.05
C ARG A 141 0.05 7.13 -5.84
N VAL A 142 -0.11 7.99 -4.82
CA VAL A 142 0.91 8.99 -4.45
C VAL A 142 2.23 8.32 -4.09
N PHE A 143 2.20 7.18 -3.37
CA PHE A 143 3.40 6.44 -3.01
C PHE A 143 4.08 5.78 -4.21
N ARG A 144 3.33 5.33 -5.23
CA ARG A 144 3.87 4.84 -6.51
C ARG A 144 4.47 5.98 -7.33
N GLU A 145 3.79 7.11 -7.43
CA GLU A 145 4.30 8.29 -8.15
C GLU A 145 5.60 8.82 -7.51
N HIS A 146 5.71 8.83 -6.18
CA HIS A 146 6.95 9.20 -5.48
C HIS A 146 8.10 8.18 -5.62
N ARG A 147 7.81 6.93 -5.97
CA ARG A 147 8.82 5.90 -6.26
C ARG A 147 9.40 5.98 -7.67
N LEU A 148 8.83 6.80 -8.54
CA LEU A 148 9.33 6.99 -9.89
C LEU A 148 10.47 8.00 -9.95
N ILE A 149 10.63 8.86 -8.93
CA ILE A 149 11.68 9.89 -8.85
C ILE A 149 12.63 9.57 -7.70
N ASP A 150 13.93 9.66 -7.95
CA ASP A 150 14.95 9.48 -6.93
C ASP A 150 15.02 10.70 -5.99
N PRO A 151 14.93 10.53 -4.66
CA PRO A 151 14.89 11.65 -3.73
C PRO A 151 16.20 12.44 -3.64
N LEU A 152 17.35 11.83 -3.98
CA LEU A 152 18.63 12.49 -3.92
C LEU A 152 18.89 13.31 -5.20
N THR A 153 18.72 12.67 -6.35
CA THR A 153 19.10 13.23 -7.63
C THR A 153 17.95 13.90 -8.37
N GLN A 154 16.72 13.71 -7.92
CA GLN A 154 15.48 14.27 -8.50
C GLN A 154 15.21 13.85 -9.96
N VAL A 155 15.91 12.84 -10.48
CA VAL A 155 15.64 12.23 -11.77
C VAL A 155 14.83 10.94 -11.62
N GLY A 156 14.33 10.38 -12.72
CA GLY A 156 13.58 9.13 -12.72
C GLY A 156 14.38 7.97 -12.13
N GLN A 157 13.68 7.03 -11.50
CA GLN A 157 14.24 5.75 -11.05
C GLN A 157 14.07 4.65 -12.11
N ALA A 158 14.57 3.45 -11.82
CA ALA A 158 14.47 2.28 -12.71
C ALA A 158 13.04 1.97 -13.18
N GLY A 159 12.03 2.17 -12.30
CA GLY A 159 10.62 1.99 -12.67
C GLY A 159 10.13 3.00 -13.70
N TYR A 160 10.56 4.26 -13.59
CA TYR A 160 10.27 5.30 -14.57
C TYR A 160 10.97 5.03 -15.91
N LEU A 161 12.25 4.64 -15.87
CA LEU A 161 13.00 4.21 -17.03
C LEU A 161 12.26 3.13 -17.83
N GLN A 162 11.79 2.09 -17.14
CA GLN A 162 11.08 0.99 -17.79
C GLN A 162 9.79 1.45 -18.46
N GLN A 163 9.01 2.32 -17.80
CA GLN A 163 7.79 2.88 -18.39
C GLN A 163 8.08 3.69 -19.65
N GLN A 164 9.08 4.55 -19.61
CA GLN A 164 9.47 5.38 -20.75
C GLN A 164 10.03 4.56 -21.93
N LEU A 165 10.82 3.52 -21.64
CA LEU A 165 11.30 2.60 -22.67
C LEU A 165 10.16 1.83 -23.34
N VAL A 166 9.17 1.36 -22.56
CA VAL A 166 7.99 0.67 -23.11
C VAL A 166 7.20 1.62 -24.03
N GLU A 167 6.98 2.86 -23.61
CA GLU A 167 6.27 3.87 -24.39
C GLU A 167 7.01 4.20 -25.70
N LEU A 168 8.33 4.39 -25.65
CA LEU A 168 9.16 4.69 -26.84
C LEU A 168 9.28 3.51 -27.82
N LEU A 169 9.37 2.27 -27.29
CA LEU A 169 9.58 1.08 -28.13
C LEU A 169 8.27 0.51 -28.70
N GLN A 170 7.13 0.70 -28.02
CA GLN A 170 5.83 0.22 -28.48
C GLN A 170 5.15 1.17 -29.47
N GLY A 171 5.60 2.42 -29.58
CA GLY A 171 5.13 3.46 -30.49
C GLY A 171 3.62 3.67 -30.47
N HIS A 172 3.14 4.89 -30.40
CA HIS A 172 1.74 5.18 -30.65
C HIS A 172 1.33 4.69 -32.05
N GLU A 173 0.11 4.22 -32.20
CA GLU A 173 -0.58 3.59 -33.35
C GLU A 173 -0.39 4.23 -34.75
N THR A 174 0.62 5.06 -34.97
CA THR A 174 0.97 5.62 -36.27
C THR A 174 2.16 4.86 -36.87
N PRO A 175 2.01 4.25 -38.08
CA PRO A 175 3.00 3.36 -38.70
C PRO A 175 4.37 3.97 -38.99
N SER A 176 4.54 5.28 -38.86
CA SER A 176 5.78 5.98 -39.22
C SER A 176 6.80 6.15 -38.09
N HIS A 177 6.45 5.81 -36.84
CA HIS A 177 7.36 5.98 -35.67
C HIS A 177 8.05 4.69 -35.20
N ASN A 178 7.61 3.53 -35.71
CA ASN A 178 8.08 2.22 -35.25
C ASN A 178 9.45 1.81 -35.79
N ASP A 179 10.04 2.58 -36.72
CA ASP A 179 11.32 2.26 -37.41
C ASP A 179 12.52 3.06 -36.84
N GLN A 180 12.29 3.91 -35.83
CA GLN A 180 13.40 4.71 -35.30
C GLN A 180 14.10 3.97 -34.14
N PRO A 181 15.46 3.91 -34.21
CA PRO A 181 16.21 3.21 -33.17
C PRO A 181 16.17 3.98 -31.83
N VAL A 182 15.96 3.27 -30.74
CA VAL A 182 16.13 3.79 -29.39
C VAL A 182 17.39 3.19 -28.80
N ALA A 183 18.27 4.05 -28.27
CA ALA A 183 19.49 3.59 -27.61
C ALA A 183 19.36 3.81 -26.07
N LEU A 184 20.09 2.96 -25.35
CA LEU A 184 20.23 3.02 -23.88
C LEU A 184 21.70 2.94 -23.52
N ILE A 185 22.17 3.90 -22.72
CA ILE A 185 23.51 3.87 -22.12
C ILE A 185 23.32 3.57 -20.61
N MET A 186 23.98 2.51 -20.14
CA MET A 186 24.19 2.30 -18.70
C MET A 186 25.53 2.87 -18.31
N ALA A 187 25.59 3.70 -17.28
CA ALA A 187 26.75 4.39 -16.77
C ALA A 187 26.91 4.13 -15.27
N ASP A 188 28.09 3.67 -14.86
CA ASP A 188 28.39 3.23 -13.50
C ASP A 188 29.62 4.00 -12.98
N VAL A 189 29.53 4.60 -11.80
CA VAL A 189 30.64 5.36 -11.21
C VAL A 189 31.68 4.41 -10.60
N ASP A 190 32.88 4.39 -11.21
CA ASP A 190 33.91 3.43 -10.83
C ASP A 190 34.33 3.64 -9.36
N ARG A 191 34.43 2.53 -8.61
CA ARG A 191 34.90 2.51 -7.21
C ARG A 191 34.12 3.46 -6.28
N PHE A 192 32.87 3.73 -6.55
CA PHE A 192 32.04 4.59 -5.71
C PHE A 192 31.97 4.10 -4.26
N GLY A 193 31.96 2.78 -4.04
CA GLY A 193 32.04 2.17 -2.70
C GLY A 193 33.32 2.52 -1.94
N ASP A 194 34.46 2.63 -2.63
CA ASP A 194 35.76 3.04 -2.06
C ASP A 194 35.73 4.52 -1.69
N PHE A 195 35.16 5.34 -2.56
CA PHE A 195 34.95 6.77 -2.30
C PHE A 195 34.11 6.96 -1.02
N ASN A 196 32.96 6.26 -0.91
CA ASN A 196 32.10 6.35 0.28
C ASN A 196 32.81 5.90 1.55
N ARG A 197 33.65 4.86 1.49
CA ARG A 197 34.44 4.41 2.67
C ARG A 197 35.46 5.45 3.10
N ARG A 198 36.04 6.18 2.16
CA ARG A 198 37.09 7.16 2.45
C ARG A 198 36.56 8.52 2.88
N TYR A 199 35.48 9.00 2.23
CA TYR A 199 34.98 10.37 2.38
C TYR A 199 33.60 10.44 3.06
N GLY A 200 32.94 9.29 3.27
CA GLY A 200 31.61 9.18 3.86
C GLY A 200 30.48 9.29 2.85
N HIS A 201 29.32 8.72 3.20
CA HIS A 201 28.14 8.67 2.32
C HIS A 201 27.60 10.05 1.92
N ARG A 202 27.64 11.02 2.81
CA ARG A 202 27.18 12.39 2.50
C ARG A 202 27.98 13.05 1.40
N GLU A 203 29.27 12.78 1.35
CA GLU A 203 30.15 13.32 0.30
C GLU A 203 29.94 12.55 -1.01
N GLY A 204 29.70 11.24 -0.95
CA GLY A 204 29.29 10.44 -2.11
C GLY A 204 27.94 10.89 -2.70
N ASP A 205 26.97 11.21 -1.87
CA ASP A 205 25.69 11.75 -2.32
C ASP A 205 25.87 13.07 -3.09
N ARG A 206 26.76 13.95 -2.61
CA ARG A 206 27.09 15.22 -3.31
C ARG A 206 27.78 14.99 -4.61
N LEU A 207 28.76 14.07 -4.62
CA LEU A 207 29.46 13.68 -5.86
C LEU A 207 28.46 13.18 -6.91
N LEU A 208 27.50 12.34 -6.53
CA LEU A 208 26.49 11.83 -7.46
C LEU A 208 25.62 12.94 -8.06
N VAL A 209 25.24 13.95 -7.26
CA VAL A 209 24.45 15.10 -7.74
C VAL A 209 25.28 15.93 -8.72
N GLU A 210 26.55 16.25 -8.40
CA GLU A 210 27.43 17.02 -9.28
C GLU A 210 27.76 16.25 -10.58
N LEU A 211 27.97 14.92 -10.50
CA LEU A 211 28.16 14.08 -11.69
C LEU A 211 26.89 14.03 -12.55
N LEU A 212 25.71 13.94 -11.95
CA LEU A 212 24.46 13.99 -12.70
C LEU A 212 24.31 15.31 -13.45
N GLU A 213 24.58 16.44 -12.81
CA GLU A 213 24.52 17.76 -13.46
C GLU A 213 25.49 17.82 -14.65
N LEU A 214 26.72 17.30 -14.49
CA LEU A 214 27.68 17.20 -15.56
C LEU A 214 27.19 16.32 -16.73
N LEU A 215 26.59 15.17 -16.43
CA LEU A 215 26.03 14.27 -17.45
C LEU A 215 24.89 14.97 -18.21
N MET A 216 23.97 15.64 -17.50
CA MET A 216 22.82 16.37 -18.07
C MET A 216 23.30 17.48 -19.05
N LEU A 217 24.40 18.18 -18.74
CA LEU A 217 24.97 19.21 -19.63
C LEU A 217 25.43 18.68 -20.97
N ASN A 218 25.66 17.37 -21.08
CA ASN A 218 26.09 16.69 -22.31
C ASN A 218 24.96 15.98 -23.05
N LEU A 219 23.72 16.06 -22.54
CA LEU A 219 22.53 15.44 -23.11
C LEU A 219 21.65 16.45 -23.83
N ARG A 220 20.83 15.96 -24.76
CA ARG A 220 19.82 16.74 -25.47
C ARG A 220 18.57 16.88 -24.65
N GLU A 221 17.71 17.82 -25.03
CA GLU A 221 16.39 18.04 -24.35
C GLU A 221 15.50 16.80 -24.43
N ASP A 222 15.56 16.01 -25.50
CA ASP A 222 14.77 14.80 -25.69
C ASP A 222 15.40 13.55 -25.03
N ASP A 223 16.66 13.65 -24.56
CA ASP A 223 17.32 12.54 -23.86
C ASP A 223 16.84 12.45 -22.41
N LEU A 224 16.64 11.24 -21.93
CA LEU A 224 16.20 11.00 -20.56
C LEU A 224 17.29 10.35 -19.74
N ILE A 225 17.62 10.93 -18.57
CA ILE A 225 18.51 10.31 -17.60
C ILE A 225 17.73 9.86 -16.36
N CYS A 226 18.02 8.65 -15.90
CA CYS A 226 17.43 8.03 -14.71
C CYS A 226 18.53 7.49 -13.80
N ARG A 227 18.28 7.47 -12.51
CA ARG A 227 19.10 6.74 -11.53
C ARG A 227 18.63 5.30 -11.45
N TYR A 228 19.37 4.39 -12.07
CA TYR A 228 18.98 2.99 -12.18
C TYR A 228 19.26 2.19 -10.91
N ALA A 229 20.39 2.46 -10.25
CA ALA A 229 20.79 1.86 -8.97
C ALA A 229 21.61 2.89 -8.17
N ALA A 230 22.22 2.49 -7.05
CA ALA A 230 22.91 3.38 -6.11
C ALA A 230 23.87 4.39 -6.78
N ASP A 231 24.77 3.90 -7.62
CA ASP A 231 25.84 4.65 -8.33
C ASP A 231 25.74 4.50 -9.85
N ARG A 232 24.62 3.96 -10.34
CA ARG A 232 24.40 3.69 -11.77
C ARG A 232 23.30 4.57 -12.33
N PHE A 233 23.61 5.23 -13.45
CA PHE A 233 22.68 6.00 -14.25
C PHE A 233 22.33 5.25 -15.54
N ALA A 234 21.12 5.46 -16.02
CA ALA A 234 20.62 4.96 -17.29
C ALA A 234 20.18 6.15 -18.13
N ILE A 235 20.67 6.24 -19.38
CA ILE A 235 20.39 7.35 -20.29
C ILE A 235 19.71 6.79 -21.53
N VAL A 236 18.46 7.21 -21.77
CA VAL A 236 17.66 6.84 -22.94
C VAL A 236 17.84 7.89 -24.00
N LEU A 237 18.14 7.44 -25.19
CA LEU A 237 18.43 8.29 -26.37
C LEU A 237 17.44 7.93 -27.49
N PRO A 238 16.33 8.68 -27.62
CA PRO A 238 15.41 8.51 -28.74
C PRO A 238 16.12 8.78 -30.09
N ASN A 239 15.70 8.11 -31.13
CA ASN A 239 16.17 8.32 -32.51
C ASN A 239 17.71 8.22 -32.66
N THR A 240 18.32 7.32 -31.89
CA THR A 240 19.79 7.21 -31.81
C THR A 240 20.23 5.77 -32.11
N ASP A 241 21.13 5.64 -33.09
CA ASP A 241 21.73 4.36 -33.47
C ASP A 241 22.85 3.95 -32.49
N GLN A 242 23.30 2.69 -32.63
CA GLN A 242 24.35 2.11 -31.79
C GLN A 242 25.69 2.88 -31.86
N GLN A 243 26.03 3.43 -33.03
CA GLN A 243 27.31 4.14 -33.21
C GLN A 243 27.29 5.47 -32.48
N LYS A 244 26.22 6.26 -32.62
CA LYS A 244 26.04 7.53 -31.92
C LYS A 244 25.96 7.35 -30.42
N ALA A 245 25.24 6.31 -29.95
CA ALA A 245 25.18 5.98 -28.55
C ALA A 245 26.56 5.66 -27.96
N ARG A 246 27.38 4.90 -28.66
CA ARG A 246 28.77 4.61 -28.23
C ARG A 246 29.67 5.87 -28.25
N GLN A 247 29.49 6.76 -29.21
CA GLN A 247 30.23 8.03 -29.25
C GLN A 247 29.86 8.90 -28.03
N LEU A 248 28.59 9.08 -27.76
CA LEU A 248 28.12 9.83 -26.58
C LEU A 248 28.62 9.18 -25.28
N ALA A 249 28.55 7.85 -25.15
CA ALA A 249 29.09 7.15 -24.01
C ALA A 249 30.57 7.46 -23.74
N GLN A 250 31.39 7.51 -24.78
CA GLN A 250 32.82 7.90 -24.69
C GLN A 250 33.00 9.38 -24.32
N GLU A 251 32.14 10.27 -24.84
CA GLU A 251 32.16 11.69 -24.47
C GLU A 251 31.84 11.88 -22.99
N LEU A 252 30.82 11.19 -22.47
CA LEU A 252 30.47 11.21 -21.06
C LEU A 252 31.61 10.67 -20.17
N GLN A 253 32.27 9.58 -20.56
CA GLN A 253 33.45 9.07 -19.85
C GLN A 253 34.57 10.10 -19.77
N ARG A 254 34.88 10.78 -20.91
CA ARG A 254 35.89 11.84 -20.94
C ARG A 254 35.49 13.03 -20.08
N ALA A 255 34.25 13.47 -20.14
CA ALA A 255 33.73 14.58 -19.33
C ALA A 255 33.89 14.28 -17.83
N VAL A 256 33.48 13.09 -17.39
CA VAL A 256 33.64 12.69 -16.00
C VAL A 256 35.09 12.54 -15.57
N SER A 257 35.96 11.96 -16.42
CA SER A 257 37.37 11.82 -16.08
C SER A 257 38.13 13.15 -16.00
N ALA A 258 37.68 14.18 -16.72
CA ALA A 258 38.22 15.53 -16.68
C ALA A 258 37.62 16.39 -15.56
N PHE A 259 36.53 15.96 -14.94
CA PHE A 259 35.85 16.69 -13.93
C PHE A 259 36.56 16.60 -12.57
N ALA A 260 37.01 17.75 -12.05
CA ALA A 260 37.67 17.87 -10.75
C ALA A 260 36.63 18.16 -9.64
N TYR A 261 36.12 17.12 -9.01
CA TYR A 261 35.25 17.26 -7.85
C TYR A 261 36.02 17.85 -6.66
N LYS A 262 35.55 18.94 -6.09
CA LYS A 262 36.19 19.57 -4.92
C LYS A 262 35.59 19.04 -3.62
N HIS A 263 36.39 18.31 -2.84
CA HIS A 263 36.01 17.87 -1.51
C HIS A 263 35.75 19.05 -0.58
N LYS A 264 34.59 19.08 0.05
CA LYS A 264 34.08 20.25 0.80
C LYS A 264 34.99 20.69 1.95
N HIS A 265 35.60 19.75 2.66
CA HIS A 265 36.34 20.03 3.89
C HIS A 265 37.84 20.23 3.66
N SER A 266 38.45 19.51 2.72
CA SER A 266 39.88 19.61 2.45
C SER A 266 40.21 20.53 1.26
N GLY A 267 39.23 20.86 0.41
CA GLY A 267 39.47 21.57 -0.86
C GLY A 267 40.22 20.75 -1.90
N GLU A 268 40.52 19.48 -1.62
CA GLU A 268 41.23 18.57 -2.51
C GLU A 268 40.39 18.30 -3.78
N SER A 269 41.03 18.29 -4.93
CA SER A 269 40.39 17.92 -6.19
C SER A 269 40.45 16.41 -6.37
N LEU A 270 39.28 15.78 -6.48
CA LEU A 270 39.12 14.35 -6.64
C LEU A 270 38.61 14.06 -8.07
N TYR A 271 39.15 13.05 -8.70
CA TYR A 271 38.76 12.63 -10.04
C TYR A 271 38.09 11.26 -9.99
N GLN A 272 37.02 11.09 -10.76
CA GLN A 272 36.29 9.85 -10.87
C GLN A 272 36.31 9.33 -12.31
N CYS A 273 36.16 8.04 -12.48
CA CYS A 273 35.97 7.42 -13.78
C CYS A 273 34.54 6.90 -13.90
N LEU A 274 34.08 6.77 -15.12
CA LEU A 274 32.75 6.25 -15.45
C LEU A 274 32.92 5.07 -16.41
N SER A 275 32.41 3.92 -16.02
CA SER A 275 32.26 2.78 -16.93
C SER A 275 30.90 2.90 -17.63
N THR A 276 30.85 2.65 -18.93
CA THR A 276 29.64 2.77 -19.74
C THR A 276 29.41 1.56 -20.61
N GLY A 277 28.13 1.21 -20.82
CA GLY A 277 27.70 0.22 -21.81
C GLY A 277 26.55 0.76 -22.63
N ALA A 278 26.63 0.70 -23.94
CA ALA A 278 25.61 1.21 -24.84
C ALA A 278 25.00 0.10 -25.68
N ALA A 279 23.68 0.08 -25.78
CA ALA A 279 22.92 -0.78 -26.68
C ALA A 279 21.86 0.05 -27.42
N SER A 280 21.51 -0.37 -28.63
CA SER A 280 20.42 0.23 -29.42
C SER A 280 19.55 -0.87 -30.01
N ALA A 281 18.26 -0.61 -30.07
CA ALA A 281 17.30 -1.56 -30.64
C ALA A 281 16.18 -0.84 -31.39
N THR A 282 15.62 -1.55 -32.36
CA THR A 282 14.43 -1.18 -33.10
C THR A 282 13.43 -2.33 -32.90
N GLY A 283 12.26 -2.07 -32.33
CA GLY A 283 11.20 -3.09 -32.12
C GLY A 283 11.52 -4.18 -31.08
N ALA A 284 12.54 -3.99 -30.23
CA ALA A 284 12.83 -4.90 -29.10
C ALA A 284 11.98 -4.57 -27.86
N SER A 285 11.93 -5.49 -26.89
CA SER A 285 11.31 -5.16 -25.59
C SER A 285 12.23 -4.29 -24.73
N ALA A 286 11.63 -3.53 -23.81
CA ALA A 286 12.40 -2.70 -22.86
C ALA A 286 13.40 -3.54 -22.04
N GLU A 287 12.99 -4.75 -21.61
CA GLU A 287 13.83 -5.67 -20.84
C GLU A 287 15.05 -6.12 -21.67
N GLN A 288 14.85 -6.45 -22.95
CA GLN A 288 15.93 -6.87 -23.84
C GLN A 288 16.96 -5.75 -24.03
N LEU A 289 16.51 -4.50 -24.22
CA LEU A 289 17.40 -3.35 -24.36
C LEU A 289 18.18 -3.07 -23.08
N ILE A 290 17.51 -3.13 -21.92
CA ILE A 290 18.16 -2.98 -20.59
C ILE A 290 19.20 -4.08 -20.39
N GLN A 291 18.87 -5.32 -20.71
CA GLN A 291 19.80 -6.44 -20.56
C GLN A 291 21.03 -6.28 -21.49
N ALA A 292 20.82 -5.89 -22.74
CA ALA A 292 21.93 -5.67 -23.70
C ALA A 292 22.84 -4.54 -23.23
N ALA A 293 22.29 -3.41 -22.72
CA ALA A 293 23.10 -2.31 -22.22
C ALA A 293 23.89 -2.69 -20.95
N ASN A 294 23.29 -3.47 -20.04
CA ASN A 294 23.99 -3.99 -18.87
C ASN A 294 25.12 -4.96 -19.25
N GLN A 295 24.91 -5.86 -20.23
CA GLN A 295 25.95 -6.76 -20.73
C GLN A 295 27.11 -5.98 -21.38
N ALA A 296 26.79 -4.93 -22.14
CA ALA A 296 27.81 -4.06 -22.74
C ALA A 296 28.60 -3.32 -21.64
N LEU A 297 27.96 -2.89 -20.55
CA LEU A 297 28.65 -2.27 -19.42
C LEU A 297 29.62 -3.24 -18.73
N GLU A 298 29.18 -4.48 -18.48
CA GLU A 298 30.05 -5.50 -17.87
C GLU A 298 31.26 -5.85 -18.73
N GLN A 299 31.09 -5.91 -20.05
CA GLN A 299 32.18 -6.14 -20.99
C GLN A 299 33.15 -4.95 -21.08
N GLY A 300 32.65 -3.72 -20.88
CA GLY A 300 33.45 -2.48 -20.91
C GLY A 300 34.18 -2.17 -19.60
N ARG A 301 33.85 -2.85 -18.49
CA ARG A 301 34.54 -2.68 -17.20
C ARG A 301 35.99 -3.18 -17.31
N MET A 302 36.95 -2.31 -17.01
CA MET A 302 38.34 -2.73 -16.88
C MET A 302 38.51 -3.71 -15.71
N PRO A 303 39.26 -4.80 -15.88
CA PRO A 303 39.56 -5.71 -14.75
C PRO A 303 40.31 -4.93 -13.66
N ALA A 304 39.94 -5.19 -12.41
CA ALA A 304 40.44 -4.53 -11.18
C ALA A 304 41.99 -4.56 -11.04
N SER A 305 42.69 -5.35 -11.83
CA SER A 305 44.14 -5.52 -11.82
C SER A 305 44.99 -4.44 -12.55
N TRP A 306 44.34 -3.51 -13.28
CA TRP A 306 45.05 -2.54 -14.17
C TRP A 306 45.34 -1.17 -13.53
N THR A 307 45.08 -0.94 -12.25
CA THR A 307 45.05 0.42 -11.68
C THR A 307 46.11 0.74 -10.62
N SER A 308 47.17 -0.03 -10.49
CA SER A 308 48.24 0.26 -9.50
C SER A 308 49.53 0.89 -10.06
N GLU A 309 49.72 1.03 -11.37
CA GLU A 309 51.07 1.39 -11.87
C GLU A 309 51.19 2.54 -12.87
N SER A 310 50.16 3.32 -13.16
CA SER A 310 50.35 4.43 -14.10
C SER A 310 49.69 5.71 -13.63
N ARG A 311 50.34 6.41 -12.69
CA ARG A 311 50.46 7.89 -12.61
C ARG A 311 51.48 8.23 -11.50
N ILE A 312 52.72 8.24 -11.86
CA ILE A 312 53.74 9.13 -11.28
C ILE A 312 53.83 10.35 -12.18
#